data_fc7400b1dceb05e4754589a8710d2551
#
_entry.id   fc7400b1dceb05e4754589a8710d2551
#
_cell.length_a   1.000
_cell.length_b   1.000
_cell.length_c   1.000
_cell.angle_alpha   90.00
_cell.angle_beta   90.00
_cell.angle_gamma   90.00
#
_symmetry.space_group_name_H-M   'P 1'
#
loop_
_entity.id
_entity.type
_entity.pdbx_description
1 polymer ?
#
loop_
_entity_poly.entity_id
_entity_poly.type
_entity_poly.pdbx_seq_one_letter_code
_entity_poly.pdbx_strand_id
1 'polypeptide(L)'
;MRLVCADESILVYDPTRRCIWARRGSKPRILVTGSHRRVYLFGALTSNRRHLFRQYPKMNGRIFTAFLHQLRRRYGRLILLIDKAPWHRSKLVKTFLDENRSWLHALYFPANAPEMNPVEECWRQMKNDVVGSTFHPTFQQLKIALTKYLRTKRYKHKLFKYLRQ
;
A
#
# COMPACT_ATOMS: atom_id res chain seq x y z
N MET A 1 14.55 -16.33 -7.91
CA MET A 1 13.58 -15.21 -7.94
C MET A 1 12.98 -15.03 -6.56
N ARG A 2 12.53 -13.80 -6.24
CA ARG A 2 11.91 -13.50 -4.94
C ARG A 2 10.42 -13.26 -5.11
N LEU A 3 9.60 -13.92 -4.30
CA LEU A 3 8.16 -13.72 -4.29
C LEU A 3 7.84 -12.39 -3.58
N VAL A 4 7.03 -11.58 -4.24
CA VAL A 4 6.63 -10.23 -3.79
C VAL A 4 5.14 -10.07 -4.06
N CYS A 5 4.38 -9.67 -3.04
CA CYS A 5 3.02 -9.15 -3.23
C CYS A 5 3.10 -7.62 -3.27
N ALA A 6 2.45 -7.02 -4.25
CA ALA A 6 2.35 -5.57 -4.35
C ALA A 6 0.89 -5.13 -4.41
N ASP A 7 0.66 -3.89 -3.98
CA ASP A 7 -0.67 -3.30 -3.90
C ASP A 7 -0.59 -1.78 -3.80
N GLU A 8 -1.71 -1.11 -4.05
CA GLU A 8 -1.84 0.32 -3.93
C GLU A 8 -2.88 0.71 -2.88
N SER A 9 -2.71 1.89 -2.32
CA SER A 9 -3.68 2.47 -1.39
C SER A 9 -3.77 3.97 -1.51
N ILE A 10 -4.95 4.48 -1.16
CA ILE A 10 -5.19 5.90 -1.04
C ILE A 10 -5.40 6.23 0.44
N LEU A 11 -4.67 7.23 0.91
CA LEU A 11 -4.88 7.81 2.23
C LEU A 11 -5.51 9.19 2.08
N VAL A 12 -6.71 9.35 2.62
CA VAL A 12 -7.40 10.64 2.68
C VAL A 12 -6.81 11.47 3.82
N TYR A 13 -6.76 12.79 3.65
CA TYR A 13 -6.14 13.70 4.62
C TYR A 13 -6.90 13.74 5.94
N ASP A 14 -8.22 13.83 5.90
CA ASP A 14 -9.02 13.92 7.11
C ASP A 14 -9.03 12.59 7.89
N PRO A 15 -9.11 12.67 9.23
CA PRO A 15 -9.14 11.50 10.10
C PRO A 15 -10.29 10.55 9.75
N THR A 16 -10.02 9.27 9.78
CA THR A 16 -11.06 8.25 9.70
C THR A 16 -11.68 8.06 11.09
N ARG A 17 -13.01 8.15 11.17
CA ARG A 17 -13.74 7.88 12.41
C ARG A 17 -13.53 6.44 12.86
N ARG A 18 -13.32 6.26 14.15
CA ARG A 18 -13.14 4.94 14.77
C ARG A 18 -13.89 4.85 16.07
N CYS A 19 -14.28 3.63 16.43
CA CYS A 19 -14.72 3.35 17.79
C CYS A 19 -13.54 3.54 18.73
N ILE A 20 -13.75 4.34 19.77
CA ILE A 20 -12.79 4.58 20.86
C ILE A 20 -13.48 4.31 22.20
N TRP A 21 -12.70 3.86 23.17
CA TRP A 21 -13.18 3.82 24.54
C TRP A 21 -13.32 5.25 25.07
N ALA A 22 -14.49 5.58 25.59
CA ALA A 22 -14.79 6.90 26.14
C ALA A 22 -15.67 6.77 27.37
N ARG A 23 -15.66 7.78 28.26
CA ARG A 23 -16.52 7.79 29.42
C ARG A 23 -17.98 7.71 28.96
N ARG A 24 -18.79 6.91 29.65
CA ARG A 24 -20.25 6.81 29.40
C ARG A 24 -20.88 8.22 29.41
N GLY A 25 -21.67 8.52 28.40
CA GLY A 25 -22.32 9.84 28.23
C GLY A 25 -21.42 10.93 27.60
N SER A 26 -20.11 10.69 27.40
CA SER A 26 -19.27 11.63 26.70
C SER A 26 -19.55 11.59 25.19
N LYS A 27 -19.30 12.72 24.50
CA LYS A 27 -19.42 12.87 23.04
C LYS A 27 -18.06 13.28 22.46
N PRO A 28 -17.13 12.32 22.31
CA PRO A 28 -15.80 12.65 21.79
C PRO A 28 -15.91 13.26 20.37
N ARG A 29 -15.17 14.33 20.12
CA ARG A 29 -15.14 15.06 18.85
C ARG A 29 -13.80 14.87 18.19
N ILE A 30 -13.80 14.74 16.86
CA ILE A 30 -12.59 14.69 16.04
C ILE A 30 -12.60 15.94 15.16
N LEU A 31 -11.48 16.67 15.16
CA LEU A 31 -11.28 17.79 14.24
C LEU A 31 -11.12 17.25 12.83
N VAL A 32 -11.72 17.92 11.86
CA VAL A 32 -11.59 17.63 10.43
C VAL A 32 -11.36 18.94 9.68
N THR A 33 -10.67 18.86 8.55
CA THR A 33 -10.42 20.03 7.69
C THR A 33 -11.48 20.21 6.61
N GLY A 34 -12.26 19.16 6.32
CA GLY A 34 -13.16 19.10 5.15
C GLY A 34 -12.40 18.93 3.83
N SER A 35 -11.11 18.68 3.88
CA SER A 35 -10.27 18.60 2.69
C SER A 35 -10.32 17.21 2.05
N HIS A 36 -10.52 17.17 0.72
CA HIS A 36 -10.49 15.94 -0.07
C HIS A 36 -9.08 15.57 -0.58
N ARG A 37 -8.03 16.20 -0.06
CA ARG A 37 -6.64 15.89 -0.45
C ARG A 37 -6.28 14.45 -0.13
N ARG A 38 -5.48 13.85 -1.01
CA ARG A 38 -5.13 12.41 -0.94
C ARG A 38 -3.64 12.21 -1.11
N VAL A 39 -3.13 11.16 -0.48
CA VAL A 39 -1.79 10.61 -0.73
C VAL A 39 -1.97 9.26 -1.38
N TYR A 40 -1.28 9.04 -2.49
CA TYR A 40 -1.26 7.76 -3.20
C TYR A 40 -0.05 6.96 -2.76
N LEU A 41 -0.25 5.68 -2.55
CA LEU A 41 0.74 4.79 -1.97
C LEU A 41 0.89 3.55 -2.85
N PHE A 42 2.13 3.15 -3.05
CA PHE A 42 2.49 1.85 -3.59
C PHE A 42 3.26 1.07 -2.55
N GLY A 43 2.92 -0.18 -2.37
CA GLY A 43 3.52 -1.04 -1.38
C GLY A 43 3.86 -2.41 -1.92
N ALA A 44 4.94 -2.97 -1.41
CA ALA A 44 5.32 -4.34 -1.70
C ALA A 44 5.87 -5.02 -0.45
N LEU A 45 5.45 -6.27 -0.26
CA LEU A 45 5.89 -7.15 0.80
C LEU A 45 6.53 -8.40 0.19
N THR A 46 7.72 -8.76 0.64
CA THR A 46 8.46 -9.92 0.14
C THR A 46 8.26 -11.14 1.03
N SER A 47 8.49 -12.34 0.50
CA SER A 47 8.40 -13.61 1.24
C SER A 47 9.32 -13.68 2.47
N ASN A 48 10.43 -12.95 2.47
CA ASN A 48 11.34 -12.85 3.62
C ASN A 48 11.06 -11.63 4.52
N ARG A 49 9.82 -11.13 4.54
CA ARG A 49 9.33 -10.03 5.39
C ARG A 49 10.00 -8.67 5.17
N ARG A 50 10.74 -8.49 4.09
CA ARG A 50 11.19 -7.16 3.68
C ARG A 50 10.04 -6.46 2.96
N HIS A 51 10.02 -5.14 3.04
CA HIS A 51 8.99 -4.33 2.41
C HIS A 51 9.56 -3.08 1.76
N LEU A 52 8.82 -2.55 0.81
CA LEU A 52 9.05 -1.25 0.20
C LEU A 52 7.71 -0.54 0.06
N PHE A 53 7.54 0.59 0.73
CA PHE A 53 6.38 1.45 0.64
C PHE A 53 6.81 2.84 0.18
N ARG A 54 6.05 3.45 -0.74
CA ARG A 54 6.36 4.76 -1.32
C ARG A 54 5.11 5.59 -1.48
N GLN A 55 5.27 6.91 -1.29
CA GLN A 55 4.25 7.90 -1.61
C GLN A 55 4.48 8.43 -3.02
N TYR A 56 3.38 8.65 -3.74
CA TYR A 56 3.39 9.20 -5.08
C TYR A 56 2.32 10.28 -5.25
N PRO A 57 2.49 11.20 -6.23
CA PRO A 57 1.50 12.23 -6.50
C PRO A 57 0.25 11.70 -7.21
N LYS A 58 0.35 10.56 -7.88
CA LYS A 58 -0.71 9.93 -8.69
C LYS A 58 -0.62 8.42 -8.62
N MET A 59 -1.69 7.76 -9.06
CA MET A 59 -1.77 6.30 -9.21
C MET A 59 -2.12 6.01 -10.67
N ASN A 60 -1.15 5.46 -11.41
CA ASN A 60 -1.32 5.08 -12.81
C ASN A 60 -0.22 4.09 -13.25
N GLY A 61 -0.36 3.52 -14.46
CA GLY A 61 0.57 2.52 -14.99
C GLY A 61 2.02 3.01 -15.11
N ARG A 62 2.26 4.28 -15.44
CA ARG A 62 3.62 4.85 -15.54
C ARG A 62 4.32 4.89 -14.16
N ILE A 63 3.60 5.29 -13.13
CA ILE A 63 4.13 5.28 -11.75
C ILE A 63 4.31 3.85 -11.26
N PHE A 64 3.41 2.96 -11.62
CA PHE A 64 3.54 1.54 -11.29
C PHE A 64 4.82 0.93 -11.90
N THR A 65 5.11 1.15 -13.19
CA THR A 65 6.35 0.66 -13.79
C THR A 65 7.60 1.26 -13.15
N ALA A 66 7.57 2.54 -12.77
CA ALA A 66 8.66 3.17 -12.01
C ALA A 66 8.85 2.52 -10.63
N PHE A 67 7.76 2.13 -9.95
CA PHE A 67 7.81 1.39 -8.70
C PHE A 67 8.41 -0.01 -8.89
N LEU A 68 8.06 -0.72 -9.98
CA LEU A 68 8.64 -2.03 -10.32
C LEU A 68 10.16 -1.94 -10.53
N HIS A 69 10.67 -0.88 -11.17
CA HIS A 69 12.11 -0.64 -11.26
C HIS A 69 12.78 -0.46 -9.89
N GLN A 70 12.10 0.18 -8.92
CA GLN A 70 12.63 0.29 -7.56
C GLN A 70 12.67 -1.08 -6.86
N LEU A 71 11.65 -1.92 -7.08
CA LEU A 71 11.65 -3.30 -6.58
C LEU A 71 12.79 -4.11 -7.17
N ARG A 72 13.04 -4.00 -8.50
CA ARG A 72 14.18 -4.66 -9.16
C ARG A 72 15.51 -4.26 -8.51
N ARG A 73 15.76 -2.94 -8.36
CA ARG A 73 17.01 -2.44 -7.76
C ARG A 73 17.21 -2.94 -6.33
N ARG A 74 16.13 -3.08 -5.56
CA ARG A 74 16.21 -3.48 -4.15
C ARG A 74 16.23 -4.99 -3.95
N TYR A 75 15.57 -5.75 -4.80
CA TYR A 75 15.30 -7.17 -4.57
C TYR A 75 15.76 -8.10 -5.69
N GLY A 76 16.21 -7.57 -6.81
CA GLY A 76 16.67 -8.35 -7.96
C GLY A 76 15.53 -8.96 -8.76
N ARG A 77 15.63 -10.25 -9.10
CA ARG A 77 14.62 -10.99 -9.89
C ARG A 77 13.40 -11.31 -9.05
N LEU A 78 12.19 -11.06 -9.61
CA LEU A 78 10.91 -11.10 -8.89
C LEU A 78 9.91 -12.05 -9.53
N ILE A 79 9.13 -12.72 -8.68
CA ILE A 79 7.77 -13.20 -8.98
C ILE A 79 6.83 -12.24 -8.27
N LEU A 80 6.06 -11.49 -9.04
CA LEU A 80 5.20 -10.42 -8.56
C LEU A 80 3.74 -10.87 -8.55
N LEU A 81 3.11 -10.85 -7.38
CA LEU A 81 1.67 -11.05 -7.20
C LEU A 81 0.98 -9.69 -7.08
N ILE A 82 0.02 -9.44 -7.95
CA ILE A 82 -0.78 -8.20 -8.02
C ILE A 82 -2.24 -8.49 -8.29
N ASP A 83 -3.09 -7.54 -8.02
CA ASP A 83 -4.51 -7.59 -8.41
C ASP A 83 -4.70 -7.30 -9.91
N LYS A 84 -5.96 -7.36 -10.35
CA LYS A 84 -6.37 -7.08 -11.73
C LYS A 84 -6.83 -5.64 -11.94
N ALA A 85 -6.29 -4.66 -11.20
CA ALA A 85 -6.64 -3.26 -11.39
C ALA A 85 -6.49 -2.82 -12.87
N PRO A 86 -7.34 -1.91 -13.35
CA PRO A 86 -7.33 -1.51 -14.77
C PRO A 86 -5.96 -1.06 -15.29
N TRP A 87 -5.20 -0.31 -14.49
CA TRP A 87 -3.86 0.16 -14.87
C TRP A 87 -2.83 -0.98 -14.95
N HIS A 88 -2.96 -2.07 -14.15
CA HIS A 88 -2.09 -3.25 -14.25
C HIS A 88 -2.28 -3.99 -15.57
N ARG A 89 -3.46 -3.88 -16.19
CA ARG A 89 -3.80 -4.49 -17.48
C ARG A 89 -3.67 -3.52 -18.67
N SER A 90 -3.23 -2.29 -18.44
CA SER A 90 -3.02 -1.30 -19.51
C SER A 90 -1.95 -1.77 -20.49
N LYS A 91 -2.03 -1.32 -21.74
CA LYS A 91 -1.04 -1.63 -22.79
C LYS A 91 0.38 -1.32 -22.33
N LEU A 92 0.58 -0.15 -21.69
CA LEU A 92 1.87 0.27 -21.17
C LEU A 92 2.46 -0.74 -20.18
N VAL A 93 1.65 -1.21 -19.21
CA VAL A 93 2.14 -2.15 -18.19
C VAL A 93 2.37 -3.54 -18.81
N LYS A 94 1.48 -4.00 -19.71
CA LYS A 94 1.66 -5.27 -20.42
C LYS A 94 2.97 -5.28 -21.20
N THR A 95 3.22 -4.26 -22.05
CA THR A 95 4.47 -4.12 -22.79
C THR A 95 5.67 -4.14 -21.85
N PHE A 96 5.61 -3.37 -20.74
CA PHE A 96 6.68 -3.35 -19.75
C PHE A 96 6.95 -4.74 -19.14
N LEU A 97 5.92 -5.50 -18.80
CA LEU A 97 6.06 -6.85 -18.24
C LEU A 97 6.67 -7.81 -19.26
N ASP A 98 6.25 -7.71 -20.53
CA ASP A 98 6.77 -8.54 -21.62
C ASP A 98 8.25 -8.29 -21.90
N GLU A 99 8.67 -7.03 -21.96
CA GLU A 99 10.06 -6.62 -22.17
C GLU A 99 10.99 -6.99 -21.00
N ASN A 100 10.43 -7.18 -19.80
CA ASN A 100 11.21 -7.40 -18.59
C ASN A 100 11.12 -8.84 -18.03
N ARG A 101 10.68 -9.82 -18.82
CA ARG A 101 10.51 -11.23 -18.43
C ARG A 101 11.79 -11.87 -17.87
N SER A 102 12.96 -11.37 -18.22
CA SER A 102 14.24 -11.87 -17.72
C SER A 102 14.40 -11.74 -16.19
N TRP A 103 13.69 -10.79 -15.57
CA TRP A 103 13.79 -10.55 -14.14
C TRP A 103 12.43 -10.41 -13.42
N LEU A 104 11.30 -10.33 -14.15
CA LEU A 104 9.98 -10.06 -13.62
C LEU A 104 8.95 -11.02 -14.21
N HIS A 105 8.34 -11.85 -13.35
CA HIS A 105 7.17 -12.65 -13.71
C HIS A 105 5.98 -12.16 -12.89
N ALA A 106 4.97 -11.60 -13.55
CA ALA A 106 3.75 -11.16 -12.90
C ALA A 106 2.70 -12.28 -12.89
N LEU A 107 2.12 -12.49 -11.73
CA LEU A 107 0.97 -13.37 -11.48
C LEU A 107 -0.16 -12.52 -10.90
N TYR A 108 -1.38 -12.85 -11.23
CA TYR A 108 -2.55 -12.11 -10.77
C TYR A 108 -3.29 -12.89 -9.69
N PHE A 109 -3.68 -12.20 -8.63
CA PHE A 109 -4.62 -12.78 -7.67
C PHE A 109 -5.96 -13.15 -8.36
N PRO A 110 -6.70 -14.11 -7.80
CA PRO A 110 -8.09 -14.33 -8.20
C PRO A 110 -8.88 -13.03 -8.13
N ALA A 111 -9.94 -12.94 -8.92
CA ALA A 111 -10.84 -11.79 -8.82
C ALA A 111 -11.54 -11.78 -7.45
N ASN A 112 -11.72 -10.59 -6.87
CA ASN A 112 -12.41 -10.40 -5.58
C ASN A 112 -11.82 -11.19 -4.40
N ALA A 113 -10.51 -11.37 -4.35
CA ALA A 113 -9.81 -12.08 -3.28
C ALA A 113 -8.78 -11.16 -2.55
N PRO A 114 -9.20 -10.01 -1.96
CA PRO A 114 -8.30 -9.09 -1.26
C PRO A 114 -7.65 -9.74 -0.03
N GLU A 115 -8.32 -10.73 0.59
CA GLU A 115 -7.81 -11.48 1.74
C GLU A 115 -6.53 -12.26 1.41
N MET A 116 -6.30 -12.58 0.16
CA MET A 116 -5.06 -13.24 -0.29
C MET A 116 -3.87 -12.28 -0.40
N ASN A 117 -4.12 -10.96 -0.40
CA ASN A 117 -3.06 -9.97 -0.49
C ASN A 117 -2.63 -9.45 0.89
N PRO A 118 -1.48 -9.90 1.43
CA PRO A 118 -1.01 -9.47 2.75
C PRO A 118 -0.67 -7.98 2.85
N VAL A 119 -0.54 -7.29 1.73
CA VAL A 119 -0.28 -5.84 1.69
C VAL A 119 -1.52 -5.06 2.15
N GLU A 120 -2.72 -5.58 1.94
CA GLU A 120 -3.99 -5.00 2.42
C GLU A 120 -3.98 -4.83 3.95
N GLU A 121 -3.47 -5.83 4.68
CA GLU A 121 -3.34 -5.74 6.14
C GLU A 121 -2.32 -4.66 6.54
N CYS A 122 -1.27 -4.45 5.76
CA CYS A 122 -0.33 -3.35 5.98
C CYS A 122 -1.04 -1.99 5.82
N TRP A 123 -1.92 -1.86 4.82
CA TRP A 123 -2.71 -0.65 4.62
C TRP A 123 -3.71 -0.42 5.74
N ARG A 124 -4.38 -1.46 6.20
CA ARG A 124 -5.30 -1.39 7.32
C ARG A 124 -4.59 -0.86 8.58
N GLN A 125 -3.42 -1.41 8.91
CA GLN A 125 -2.62 -0.94 10.05
C GLN A 125 -2.16 0.49 9.84
N MET A 126 -1.65 0.83 8.66
CA MET A 126 -1.18 2.18 8.35
C MET A 126 -2.29 3.23 8.49
N LYS A 127 -3.48 2.97 7.92
CA LYS A 127 -4.63 3.87 8.06
C LYS A 127 -5.05 4.02 9.51
N ASN A 128 -4.97 2.93 10.28
CA ASN A 128 -5.26 2.95 11.72
C ASN A 128 -4.29 3.83 12.49
N ASP A 129 -3.01 3.60 12.27
CA ASP A 129 -1.95 4.20 13.09
C ASP A 129 -1.68 5.66 12.69
N VAL A 130 -1.96 6.05 11.43
CA VAL A 130 -1.63 7.40 10.92
C VAL A 130 -2.83 8.36 10.95
N VAL A 131 -4.02 7.91 10.55
CA VAL A 131 -5.22 8.78 10.47
C VAL A 131 -6.40 8.28 11.29
N GLY A 132 -6.26 7.14 11.98
CA GLY A 132 -7.32 6.63 12.84
C GLY A 132 -7.54 7.55 14.03
N SER A 133 -8.60 8.38 13.99
CA SER A 133 -8.93 9.40 15.01
C SER A 133 -7.80 10.41 15.28
N THR A 134 -6.81 10.54 14.38
CA THR A 134 -5.68 11.46 14.52
C THR A 134 -5.83 12.63 13.56
N PHE A 135 -5.90 13.83 14.09
CA PHE A 135 -5.93 15.07 13.32
C PHE A 135 -4.50 15.54 13.00
N HIS A 136 -4.27 15.87 11.75
CA HIS A 136 -3.03 16.50 11.29
C HIS A 136 -3.33 17.95 10.87
N PRO A 137 -2.79 18.98 11.54
CA PRO A 137 -3.09 20.38 11.26
C PRO A 137 -2.82 20.81 9.81
N THR A 138 -1.82 20.21 9.16
CA THR A 138 -1.51 20.47 7.74
C THR A 138 -1.31 19.18 6.96
N PHE A 139 -1.59 19.23 5.66
CA PHE A 139 -1.34 18.09 4.78
C PHE A 139 0.15 17.69 4.73
N GLN A 140 1.04 18.64 4.94
CA GLN A 140 2.47 18.35 5.01
C GLN A 140 2.82 17.56 6.27
N GLN A 141 2.20 17.87 7.41
CA GLN A 141 2.38 17.11 8.65
C GLN A 141 1.88 15.67 8.49
N LEU A 142 0.73 15.45 7.83
CA LEU A 142 0.28 14.10 7.48
C LEU A 142 1.36 13.36 6.66
N LYS A 143 1.91 13.99 5.61
CA LYS A 143 2.95 13.36 4.77
C LYS A 143 4.22 13.04 5.54
N ILE A 144 4.62 13.88 6.47
CA ILE A 144 5.78 13.64 7.36
C ILE A 144 5.50 12.46 8.29
N ALA A 145 4.34 12.46 8.96
CA ALA A 145 3.93 11.37 9.84
C ALA A 145 3.87 10.03 9.10
N LEU A 146 3.27 10.03 7.91
CA LEU A 146 3.20 8.87 7.03
C LEU A 146 4.60 8.41 6.59
N THR A 147 5.50 9.31 6.20
CA THR A 147 6.88 8.97 5.85
C THR A 147 7.60 8.31 7.02
N LYS A 148 7.49 8.90 8.22
CA LYS A 148 8.06 8.35 9.45
C LYS A 148 7.52 6.94 9.69
N TYR A 149 6.21 6.77 9.64
CA TYR A 149 5.55 5.47 9.83
C TYR A 149 6.07 4.42 8.84
N LEU A 150 6.07 4.71 7.54
CA LEU A 150 6.51 3.78 6.50
C LEU A 150 7.99 3.40 6.59
N ARG A 151 8.83 4.24 7.21
CA ARG A 151 10.26 3.97 7.43
C ARG A 151 10.51 3.12 8.67
N THR A 152 9.72 3.31 9.73
CA THR A 152 9.96 2.68 11.04
C THR A 152 9.14 1.42 11.27
N LYS A 153 7.92 1.34 10.72
CA LYS A 153 7.04 0.18 10.90
C LYS A 153 7.69 -1.08 10.33
N ARG A 154 7.60 -2.15 11.10
CA ARG A 154 7.99 -3.51 10.69
C ARG A 154 6.77 -4.40 10.66
N TYR A 155 6.54 -5.04 9.52
CA TYR A 155 5.43 -5.97 9.32
C TYR A 155 5.92 -7.41 9.52
N LYS A 156 5.21 -8.16 10.37
CA LYS A 156 5.56 -9.56 10.70
C LYS A 156 4.78 -10.57 9.86
N HIS A 157 4.09 -10.11 8.81
CA HIS A 157 3.23 -10.97 8.00
C HIS A 157 4.04 -12.03 7.24
N LYS A 158 3.54 -13.27 7.28
CA LYS A 158 4.09 -14.39 6.51
C LYS A 158 3.25 -14.53 5.23
N LEU A 159 3.80 -14.17 4.07
CA LEU A 159 3.14 -14.26 2.76
C LEU A 159 2.42 -15.59 2.55
N PHE A 160 3.09 -16.69 2.80
CA PHE A 160 2.53 -18.02 2.57
C PHE A 160 1.31 -18.35 3.44
N LYS A 161 1.07 -17.63 4.55
CA LYS A 161 -0.17 -17.80 5.32
C LYS A 161 -1.39 -17.32 4.53
N TYR A 162 -1.24 -16.30 3.70
CA TYR A 162 -2.31 -15.72 2.88
C TYR A 162 -2.54 -16.48 1.57
N LEU A 163 -1.53 -17.20 1.09
CA LEU A 163 -1.57 -17.93 -0.19
C LEU A 163 -2.01 -19.41 -0.04
N ARG A 164 -2.33 -19.87 1.17
CA ARG A 164 -2.73 -21.25 1.47
C ARG A 164 -4.24 -21.43 1.68
N GLN A 165 -5.02 -20.41 1.38
CA GLN A 165 -6.49 -20.51 1.49
C GLN A 165 -7.09 -21.17 0.27
#